data_5dc4927d3edbe436669d14eb43b550f6
#
_entry.id   5dc4927d3edbe436669d14eb43b550f6
#
_cell.length_a   1.000
_cell.length_b   1.000
_cell.length_c   1.000
_cell.angle_alpha   90.00
_cell.angle_beta   90.00
_cell.angle_gamma   90.00
#
_symmetry.space_group_name_H-M   'P 1'
#
loop_
_entity.id
_entity.type
_entity.pdbx_description
1 polymer ?
#
loop_
_entity_poly.entity_id
_entity_poly.type
_entity_poly.pdbx_seq_one_letter_code
_entity_poly.pdbx_strand_id
1 'polypeptide(L)'
;MKSICFNFEIHQPFRLKRYRFFDIGRDHYYFDDFLNDDIVTRVAHNSYIPAAETLLRMIEQNDGRFRCSIAISGMALEQFEQYVPEFLDLLEKLAKTGCCEFVAQPYAYSLASLSEPEEFARQVKMTCDRLKERFGVKPTVIRNTELIYFDDLAPQLVALGFKGALTEGAKHILGWKSPNYVYNAASAPKLKLLLRNVKLSDDIAFRFSDRGWGEWPLTTQKYVSWLG
;
A
#
# COMPACT_ATOMS: atom_id res chain seq x y z
N MET A 1 8.31 20.52 14.08
CA MET A 1 8.33 20.42 12.61
C MET A 1 7.16 19.54 12.19
N LYS A 2 6.33 20.00 11.26
CA LYS A 2 5.23 19.18 10.67
C LYS A 2 5.80 18.38 9.50
N SER A 3 5.41 17.10 9.35
CA SER A 3 5.82 16.25 8.24
C SER A 3 4.58 15.64 7.61
N ILE A 4 4.60 15.49 6.27
CA ILE A 4 3.55 14.83 5.51
C ILE A 4 4.16 13.54 4.99
N CYS A 5 3.53 12.40 5.32
CA CYS A 5 3.94 11.09 4.86
C CYS A 5 2.97 10.62 3.78
N PHE A 6 3.42 10.60 2.52
CA PHE A 6 2.67 9.99 1.43
C PHE A 6 2.96 8.50 1.37
N ASN A 7 1.90 7.68 1.49
CA ASN A 7 1.96 6.26 1.25
C ASN A 7 1.04 5.89 0.08
N PHE A 8 1.61 5.27 -0.93
CA PHE A 8 0.89 4.78 -2.11
C PHE A 8 0.67 3.28 -1.97
N GLU A 9 -0.59 2.86 -2.14
CA GLU A 9 -0.96 1.46 -2.15
C GLU A 9 -1.06 0.94 -3.57
N ILE A 10 -0.44 -0.21 -3.81
CA ILE A 10 -0.50 -0.91 -5.09
C ILE A 10 -0.94 -2.35 -4.84
N HIS A 11 -2.16 -2.65 -5.27
CA HIS A 11 -2.71 -4.00 -5.23
C HIS A 11 -3.51 -4.28 -6.49
N GLN A 12 -3.30 -5.47 -7.05
CA GLN A 12 -4.09 -6.01 -8.14
C GLN A 12 -4.42 -7.48 -7.81
N PRO A 13 -5.69 -7.83 -7.62
CA PRO A 13 -6.08 -9.22 -7.42
C PRO A 13 -6.01 -9.98 -8.75
N PHE A 14 -5.74 -11.27 -8.69
CA PHE A 14 -6.00 -12.14 -9.83
C PHE A 14 -7.51 -12.29 -10.04
N ARG A 15 -7.97 -12.03 -11.25
CA ARG A 15 -9.37 -12.21 -11.64
C ARG A 15 -9.59 -13.66 -12.00
N LEU A 16 -10.69 -14.21 -11.50
CA LEU A 16 -11.07 -15.58 -11.76
C LEU A 16 -11.89 -15.68 -13.04
N LYS A 17 -11.64 -16.71 -13.86
CA LYS A 17 -12.48 -17.02 -14.99
C LYS A 17 -13.84 -17.52 -14.52
N ARG A 18 -14.83 -17.48 -15.41
CA ARG A 18 -16.14 -18.09 -15.14
C ARG A 18 -15.98 -19.59 -15.01
N TYR A 19 -16.14 -20.10 -13.79
CA TYR A 19 -16.00 -21.51 -13.46
C TYR A 19 -17.38 -22.17 -13.39
N ARG A 20 -17.56 -23.31 -14.05
CA ARG A 20 -18.83 -24.05 -14.10
C ARG A 20 -18.76 -25.23 -13.15
N PHE A 21 -19.93 -25.69 -12.71
CA PHE A 21 -20.04 -26.88 -11.86
C PHE A 21 -19.28 -28.09 -12.42
N PHE A 22 -19.34 -28.32 -13.75
CA PHE A 22 -18.67 -29.47 -14.41
C PHE A 22 -17.15 -29.33 -14.54
N ASP A 23 -16.62 -28.15 -14.27
CA ASP A 23 -15.16 -27.90 -14.29
C ASP A 23 -14.52 -28.29 -12.94
N ILE A 24 -15.32 -28.45 -11.87
CA ILE A 24 -14.85 -28.81 -10.54
C ILE A 24 -14.14 -30.17 -10.57
N GLY A 25 -12.88 -30.17 -10.09
CA GLY A 25 -12.04 -31.38 -10.06
C GLY A 25 -11.47 -31.83 -11.43
N ARG A 26 -11.74 -31.09 -12.52
CA ARG A 26 -11.22 -31.37 -13.86
C ARG A 26 -10.26 -30.31 -14.36
N ASP A 27 -10.53 -29.05 -14.05
CA ASP A 27 -9.69 -27.90 -14.38
C ASP A 27 -9.31 -27.19 -13.10
N HIS A 28 -8.00 -27.08 -12.83
CA HIS A 28 -7.45 -26.43 -11.64
C HIS A 28 -6.82 -25.08 -11.96
N TYR A 29 -6.95 -24.62 -13.21
CA TYR A 29 -6.52 -23.28 -13.59
C TYR A 29 -7.69 -22.30 -13.49
N TYR A 30 -7.70 -21.49 -12.43
CA TYR A 30 -8.84 -20.67 -12.05
C TYR A 30 -8.80 -19.24 -12.60
N PHE A 31 -7.66 -18.80 -13.13
CA PHE A 31 -7.44 -17.39 -13.48
C PHE A 31 -7.88 -17.08 -14.92
N ASP A 32 -8.34 -15.85 -15.11
CA ASP A 32 -8.63 -15.26 -16.43
C ASP A 32 -7.45 -14.42 -16.88
N ASP A 33 -6.52 -15.03 -17.60
CA ASP A 33 -5.28 -14.37 -18.02
C ASP A 33 -5.55 -13.18 -18.94
N PHE A 34 -6.52 -13.32 -19.86
CA PHE A 34 -6.87 -12.25 -20.76
C PHE A 34 -7.38 -11.01 -19.99
N LEU A 35 -8.26 -11.22 -19.02
CA LEU A 35 -8.81 -10.14 -18.21
C LEU A 35 -7.74 -9.57 -17.26
N ASN A 36 -6.85 -10.39 -16.73
CA ASN A 36 -5.73 -9.94 -15.89
C ASN A 36 -4.77 -9.07 -16.70
N ASP A 37 -4.36 -9.51 -17.89
CA ASP A 37 -3.48 -8.76 -18.78
C ASP A 37 -4.12 -7.43 -19.17
N ASP A 38 -5.34 -7.42 -19.71
CA ASP A 38 -6.04 -6.19 -20.12
C ASP A 38 -6.11 -5.16 -18.99
N ILE A 39 -6.55 -5.59 -17.81
CA ILE A 39 -6.75 -4.66 -16.68
C ILE A 39 -5.41 -4.18 -16.13
N VAL A 40 -4.46 -5.09 -15.89
CA VAL A 40 -3.17 -4.73 -15.28
C VAL A 40 -2.38 -3.82 -16.21
N THR A 41 -2.29 -4.15 -17.49
CA THR A 41 -1.61 -3.34 -18.50
C THR A 41 -2.26 -1.95 -18.62
N ARG A 42 -3.57 -1.89 -18.75
CA ARG A 42 -4.30 -0.62 -18.88
C ARG A 42 -4.16 0.25 -17.63
N VAL A 43 -4.27 -0.31 -16.43
CA VAL A 43 -4.12 0.46 -15.19
C VAL A 43 -2.67 0.88 -14.97
N ALA A 44 -1.69 0.04 -15.30
CA ALA A 44 -0.29 0.39 -15.19
C ALA A 44 0.06 1.59 -16.07
N HIS A 45 -0.30 1.58 -17.34
CA HIS A 45 -0.01 2.69 -18.26
C HIS A 45 -0.80 3.97 -17.95
N ASN A 46 -2.03 3.85 -17.44
CA ASN A 46 -2.85 5.03 -17.13
C ASN A 46 -2.57 5.63 -15.75
N SER A 47 -1.98 4.88 -14.82
CA SER A 47 -1.84 5.31 -13.43
C SER A 47 -0.47 5.01 -12.85
N TYR A 48 -0.06 3.74 -12.75
CA TYR A 48 1.13 3.36 -11.96
C TYR A 48 2.43 3.87 -12.56
N ILE A 49 2.61 3.73 -13.88
CA ILE A 49 3.81 4.21 -14.59
C ILE A 49 3.92 5.75 -14.50
N PRO A 50 2.90 6.54 -14.87
CA PRO A 50 2.97 7.98 -14.76
C PRO A 50 3.17 8.48 -13.32
N ALA A 51 2.60 7.78 -12.34
CA ALA A 51 2.80 8.09 -10.92
C ALA A 51 4.25 7.85 -10.50
N ALA A 52 4.83 6.68 -10.83
CA ALA A 52 6.21 6.34 -10.49
C ALA A 52 7.21 7.30 -11.15
N GLU A 53 7.01 7.66 -12.42
CA GLU A 53 7.83 8.66 -13.12
C GLU A 53 7.73 10.03 -12.46
N THR A 54 6.54 10.41 -12.02
CA THR A 54 6.32 11.67 -11.29
C THR A 54 7.06 11.66 -9.95
N LEU A 55 7.00 10.56 -9.19
CA LEU A 55 7.73 10.42 -7.93
C LEU A 55 9.24 10.50 -8.13
N LEU A 56 9.79 9.82 -9.15
CA LEU A 56 11.21 9.91 -9.50
C LEU A 56 11.62 11.35 -9.80
N ARG A 57 10.87 12.03 -10.67
CA ARG A 57 11.12 13.44 -11.00
C ARG A 57 11.05 14.35 -9.77
N MET A 58 10.10 14.13 -8.87
CA MET A 58 9.97 14.91 -7.62
C MET A 58 11.17 14.69 -6.70
N ILE A 59 11.70 13.47 -6.62
CA ILE A 59 12.90 13.16 -5.84
C ILE A 59 14.11 13.89 -6.43
N GLU A 60 14.30 13.81 -7.73
CA GLU A 60 15.41 14.47 -8.46
C GLU A 60 15.36 15.99 -8.35
N GLN A 61 14.19 16.60 -8.63
CA GLN A 61 14.01 18.06 -8.60
C GLN A 61 14.13 18.68 -7.21
N ASN A 62 14.04 17.87 -6.16
CA ASN A 62 14.18 18.33 -4.78
C ASN A 62 15.47 17.84 -4.10
N ASP A 63 16.46 17.41 -4.84
CA ASP A 63 17.78 16.93 -4.33
C ASP A 63 17.59 15.87 -3.23
N GLY A 64 16.64 14.94 -3.40
CA GLY A 64 16.34 13.88 -2.45
C GLY A 64 15.66 14.32 -1.15
N ARG A 65 15.23 15.58 -1.05
CA ARG A 65 14.47 16.07 0.12
C ARG A 65 13.02 15.59 0.10
N PHE A 66 12.43 15.34 -1.08
CA PHE A 66 11.14 14.68 -1.19
C PHE A 66 11.31 13.18 -0.93
N ARG A 67 10.47 12.65 -0.04
CA ARG A 67 10.43 11.22 0.30
C ARG A 67 9.00 10.73 0.27
N CYS A 68 8.84 9.47 -0.11
CA CYS A 68 7.53 8.81 -0.13
C CYS A 68 7.66 7.34 0.30
N SER A 69 6.54 6.66 0.41
CA SER A 69 6.51 5.23 0.65
C SER A 69 5.52 4.53 -0.28
N ILE A 70 5.81 3.27 -0.61
CA ILE A 70 4.98 2.42 -1.46
C ILE A 70 4.75 1.10 -0.74
N ALA A 71 3.47 0.70 -0.62
CA ALA A 71 3.07 -0.64 -0.25
C ALA A 71 2.63 -1.38 -1.51
N ILE A 72 3.20 -2.54 -1.78
CA ILE A 72 2.84 -3.36 -2.94
C ILE A 72 2.64 -4.81 -2.52
N SER A 73 1.52 -5.43 -2.94
CA SER A 73 1.23 -6.82 -2.64
C SER A 73 2.05 -7.78 -3.50
N GLY A 74 2.30 -8.99 -2.98
CA GLY A 74 2.98 -10.02 -3.73
C GLY A 74 2.24 -10.42 -5.00
N MET A 75 0.91 -10.51 -4.93
CA MET A 75 0.08 -10.79 -6.11
C MET A 75 0.18 -9.70 -7.19
N ALA A 76 0.32 -8.43 -6.79
CA ALA A 76 0.54 -7.36 -7.75
C ALA A 76 1.94 -7.45 -8.38
N LEU A 77 2.96 -7.79 -7.60
CA LEU A 77 4.31 -8.03 -8.12
C LEU A 77 4.32 -9.13 -9.18
N GLU A 78 3.66 -10.28 -8.93
CA GLU A 78 3.55 -11.37 -9.89
C GLU A 78 2.89 -10.93 -11.19
N GLN A 79 1.79 -10.20 -11.12
CA GLN A 79 1.11 -9.70 -12.31
C GLN A 79 1.92 -8.68 -13.10
N PHE A 80 2.66 -7.80 -12.42
CA PHE A 80 3.56 -6.87 -13.12
C PHE A 80 4.76 -7.60 -13.74
N GLU A 81 5.30 -8.63 -13.11
CA GLU A 81 6.35 -9.46 -13.71
C GLU A 81 5.88 -10.12 -15.00
N GLN A 82 4.63 -10.53 -15.03
CA GLN A 82 4.05 -11.23 -16.17
C GLN A 82 3.62 -10.28 -17.30
N TYR A 83 2.98 -9.15 -16.98
CA TYR A 83 2.27 -8.32 -17.96
C TYR A 83 2.91 -6.95 -18.20
N VAL A 84 3.60 -6.36 -17.23
CA VAL A 84 4.12 -4.99 -17.29
C VAL A 84 5.47 -4.87 -16.57
N PRO A 85 6.51 -5.61 -17.00
CA PRO A 85 7.81 -5.63 -16.32
C PRO A 85 8.49 -4.27 -16.25
N GLU A 86 8.25 -3.37 -17.19
CA GLU A 86 8.80 -2.01 -17.21
C GLU A 86 8.36 -1.17 -15.99
N PHE A 87 7.20 -1.46 -15.41
CA PHE A 87 6.80 -0.82 -14.16
C PHE A 87 7.69 -1.24 -12.99
N LEU A 88 8.09 -2.50 -12.93
CA LEU A 88 9.03 -2.97 -11.90
C LEU A 88 10.41 -2.33 -12.03
N ASP A 89 10.85 -2.02 -13.25
CA ASP A 89 12.10 -1.29 -13.47
C ASP A 89 12.04 0.15 -12.94
N LEU A 90 10.87 0.79 -13.02
CA LEU A 90 10.63 2.09 -12.38
C LEU A 90 10.64 1.99 -10.85
N LEU A 91 10.02 0.95 -10.28
CA LEU A 91 10.08 0.70 -8.84
C LEU A 91 11.51 0.42 -8.36
N GLU A 92 12.31 -0.28 -9.14
CA GLU A 92 13.72 -0.51 -8.84
C GLU A 92 14.53 0.81 -8.85
N LYS A 93 14.26 1.69 -9.81
CA LYS A 93 14.86 3.04 -9.82
C LYS A 93 14.46 3.82 -8.56
N LEU A 94 13.18 3.79 -8.17
CA LEU A 94 12.72 4.42 -6.93
C LEU A 94 13.42 3.85 -5.69
N ALA A 95 13.57 2.53 -5.60
CA ALA A 95 14.31 1.88 -4.50
C ALA A 95 15.77 2.37 -4.42
N LYS A 96 16.46 2.46 -5.56
CA LYS A 96 17.85 2.90 -5.66
C LYS A 96 18.06 4.36 -5.25
N THR A 97 17.03 5.21 -5.28
CA THR A 97 17.15 6.60 -4.80
C THR A 97 17.37 6.70 -3.29
N GLY A 98 17.00 5.69 -2.51
CA GLY A 98 16.96 5.74 -1.04
C GLY A 98 15.93 6.74 -0.47
N CYS A 99 15.08 7.31 -1.33
CA CYS A 99 14.04 8.28 -0.95
C CYS A 99 12.63 7.70 -1.02
N CYS A 100 12.48 6.47 -1.50
CA CYS A 100 11.23 5.73 -1.52
C CYS A 100 11.33 4.53 -0.57
N GLU A 101 10.53 4.52 0.51
CA GLU A 101 10.46 3.39 1.44
C GLU A 101 9.44 2.38 0.95
N PHE A 102 9.82 1.10 0.88
CA PHE A 102 8.90 0.02 0.61
C PHE A 102 8.32 -0.49 1.94
N VAL A 103 6.99 -0.51 2.00
CA VAL A 103 6.21 -0.93 3.17
C VAL A 103 5.69 -2.34 2.93
N ALA A 104 5.87 -3.23 3.92
CA ALA A 104 5.37 -4.60 3.83
C ALA A 104 3.84 -4.64 3.93
N GLN A 105 3.24 -5.66 3.31
CA GLN A 105 1.82 -6.00 3.47
C GLN A 105 1.60 -7.49 3.24
N PRO A 106 0.41 -8.06 3.60
CA PRO A 106 0.11 -9.45 3.28
C PRO A 106 0.20 -9.72 1.77
N TYR A 107 0.81 -10.86 1.40
CA TYR A 107 1.11 -11.21 0.02
C TYR A 107 -0.12 -11.19 -0.90
N ALA A 108 -1.19 -11.83 -0.44
CA ALA A 108 -2.45 -11.92 -1.17
C ALA A 108 -3.45 -10.80 -0.81
N TYR A 109 -3.02 -9.77 -0.06
CA TYR A 109 -3.93 -8.75 0.47
C TYR A 109 -5.11 -9.33 1.24
N SER A 110 -4.83 -10.39 2.01
CA SER A 110 -5.82 -11.18 2.71
C SER A 110 -6.19 -10.58 4.07
N LEU A 111 -7.31 -11.05 4.63
CA LEU A 111 -7.77 -10.73 5.99
C LEU A 111 -7.25 -11.72 7.04
N ALA A 112 -6.19 -12.47 6.74
CA ALA A 112 -5.64 -13.50 7.62
C ALA A 112 -5.24 -12.97 9.01
N SER A 113 -4.92 -11.68 9.13
CA SER A 113 -4.63 -11.06 10.42
C SER A 113 -5.77 -11.15 11.45
N LEU A 114 -7.01 -11.37 11.00
CA LEU A 114 -8.20 -11.42 11.87
C LEU A 114 -8.44 -12.80 12.51
N SER A 115 -7.99 -13.88 11.88
CA SER A 115 -8.33 -15.25 12.31
C SER A 115 -7.17 -16.23 12.24
N GLU A 116 -6.15 -16.00 11.41
CA GLU A 116 -5.09 -16.95 11.07
C GLU A 116 -3.69 -16.32 11.23
N PRO A 117 -3.20 -16.15 12.47
CA PRO A 117 -1.94 -15.44 12.72
C PRO A 117 -0.72 -16.05 12.02
N GLU A 118 -0.67 -17.38 11.89
CA GLU A 118 0.43 -18.09 11.21
C GLU A 118 0.42 -17.81 9.72
N GLU A 119 -0.76 -17.85 9.08
CA GLU A 119 -0.91 -17.54 7.67
C GLU A 119 -0.61 -16.06 7.39
N PHE A 120 -1.04 -15.16 8.27
CA PHE A 120 -0.68 -13.75 8.19
C PHE A 120 0.85 -13.57 8.21
N ALA A 121 1.53 -14.18 9.18
CA ALA A 121 2.99 -14.11 9.29
C ALA A 121 3.69 -14.68 8.05
N ARG A 122 3.18 -15.80 7.52
CA ARG A 122 3.69 -16.43 6.29
C ARG A 122 3.57 -15.49 5.09
N GLN A 123 2.41 -14.87 4.88
CA GLN A 123 2.19 -13.95 3.76
C GLN A 123 3.05 -12.70 3.87
N VAL A 124 3.18 -12.12 5.06
CA VAL A 124 4.04 -10.95 5.30
C VAL A 124 5.51 -11.28 5.00
N LYS A 125 5.97 -12.45 5.44
CA LYS A 125 7.32 -12.91 5.14
C LYS A 125 7.54 -13.09 3.64
N MET A 126 6.61 -13.71 2.94
CA MET A 126 6.68 -13.87 1.47
C MET A 126 6.85 -12.51 0.77
N THR A 127 6.07 -11.50 1.15
CA THR A 127 6.21 -10.16 0.58
C THR A 127 7.59 -9.55 0.89
N CYS A 128 8.06 -9.66 2.13
CA CYS A 128 9.39 -9.16 2.51
C CYS A 128 10.51 -9.84 1.72
N ASP A 129 10.41 -11.16 1.52
CA ASP A 129 11.40 -11.93 0.75
C ASP A 129 11.38 -11.49 -0.73
N ARG A 130 10.21 -11.30 -1.35
CA ARG A 130 10.10 -10.80 -2.72
C ARG A 130 10.64 -9.38 -2.88
N LEU A 131 10.33 -8.47 -1.95
CA LEU A 131 10.85 -7.11 -1.98
C LEU A 131 12.38 -7.09 -1.83
N LYS A 132 12.93 -7.97 -1.00
CA LYS A 132 14.38 -8.11 -0.85
C LYS A 132 15.02 -8.69 -2.11
N GLU A 133 14.44 -9.73 -2.70
CA GLU A 133 14.93 -10.37 -3.92
C GLU A 133 14.91 -9.40 -5.10
N ARG A 134 13.79 -8.71 -5.31
CA ARG A 134 13.60 -7.88 -6.51
C ARG A 134 14.24 -6.49 -6.41
N PHE A 135 14.18 -5.87 -5.22
CA PHE A 135 14.61 -4.47 -5.03
C PHE A 135 15.75 -4.31 -4.02
N GLY A 136 16.22 -5.38 -3.38
CA GLY A 136 17.26 -5.31 -2.35
C GLY A 136 16.82 -4.61 -1.05
N VAL A 137 15.52 -4.38 -0.85
CA VAL A 137 15.00 -3.63 0.30
C VAL A 137 14.49 -4.55 1.40
N LYS A 138 14.62 -4.10 2.65
CA LYS A 138 14.09 -4.79 3.83
C LYS A 138 13.10 -3.86 4.52
N PRO A 139 11.78 -4.10 4.39
CA PRO A 139 10.77 -3.28 5.03
C PRO A 139 10.91 -3.27 6.56
N THR A 140 10.72 -2.11 7.17
CA THR A 140 10.67 -1.94 8.63
C THR A 140 9.31 -1.44 9.11
N VAL A 141 8.45 -1.09 8.17
CA VAL A 141 7.07 -0.64 8.40
C VAL A 141 6.13 -1.59 7.66
N ILE A 142 4.97 -1.84 8.24
CA ILE A 142 3.92 -2.67 7.64
C ILE A 142 2.63 -1.88 7.48
N ARG A 143 1.92 -2.15 6.40
CA ARG A 143 0.54 -1.74 6.16
C ARG A 143 -0.31 -2.99 6.01
N ASN A 144 -1.11 -3.30 7.03
CA ASN A 144 -2.02 -4.44 6.92
C ASN A 144 -3.15 -4.11 5.93
N THR A 145 -3.80 -5.15 5.40
CA THR A 145 -4.95 -5.06 4.51
C THR A 145 -5.99 -4.11 5.08
N GLU A 146 -6.49 -3.17 4.25
CA GLU A 146 -7.46 -2.14 4.62
C GLU A 146 -7.08 -1.30 5.85
N LEU A 147 -5.77 -1.20 6.18
CA LEU A 147 -5.25 -0.52 7.37
C LEU A 147 -5.80 -1.09 8.69
N ILE A 148 -6.28 -2.34 8.66
CA ILE A 148 -6.81 -3.03 9.86
C ILE A 148 -5.71 -3.14 10.90
N TYR A 149 -6.03 -2.67 12.10
CA TYR A 149 -5.18 -2.75 13.26
C TYR A 149 -6.03 -3.02 14.52
N PHE A 150 -5.50 -3.83 15.40
CA PHE A 150 -5.99 -4.08 16.75
C PHE A 150 -4.79 -4.40 17.65
N ASP A 151 -4.90 -4.13 18.94
CA ASP A 151 -3.73 -4.18 19.83
C ASP A 151 -3.09 -5.56 19.95
N ASP A 152 -3.85 -6.66 19.82
CA ASP A 152 -3.30 -8.02 19.87
C ASP A 152 -2.42 -8.37 18.65
N LEU A 153 -2.54 -7.61 17.56
CA LEU A 153 -1.66 -7.75 16.38
C LEU A 153 -0.24 -7.19 16.65
N ALA A 154 -0.11 -6.18 17.52
CA ALA A 154 1.15 -5.46 17.68
C ALA A 154 2.32 -6.33 18.18
N PRO A 155 2.16 -7.26 19.16
CA PRO A 155 3.23 -8.17 19.54
C PRO A 155 3.73 -9.03 18.38
N GLN A 156 2.83 -9.51 17.51
CA GLN A 156 3.19 -10.30 16.35
C GLN A 156 3.99 -9.46 15.33
N LEU A 157 3.59 -8.21 15.09
CA LEU A 157 4.33 -7.30 14.21
C LEU A 157 5.75 -7.03 14.72
N VAL A 158 5.90 -6.84 16.03
CA VAL A 158 7.23 -6.69 16.66
C VAL A 158 8.05 -7.96 16.50
N ALA A 159 7.46 -9.15 16.72
CA ALA A 159 8.14 -10.43 16.54
C ALA A 159 8.59 -10.66 15.09
N LEU A 160 7.84 -10.16 14.10
CA LEU A 160 8.22 -10.15 12.69
C LEU A 160 9.30 -9.11 12.35
N GLY A 161 9.70 -8.26 13.31
CA GLY A 161 10.80 -7.30 13.18
C GLY A 161 10.37 -5.89 12.72
N PHE A 162 9.07 -5.59 12.69
CA PHE A 162 8.59 -4.26 12.32
C PHE A 162 8.76 -3.25 13.46
N LYS A 163 9.06 -2.02 13.07
CA LYS A 163 9.22 -0.86 13.96
C LYS A 163 8.00 0.06 13.92
N GLY A 164 7.22 0.00 12.86
CA GLY A 164 6.05 0.82 12.65
C GLY A 164 4.96 0.11 11.85
N ALA A 165 3.73 0.58 12.02
CA ALA A 165 2.59 0.17 11.25
C ALA A 165 1.76 1.37 10.81
N LEU A 166 1.28 1.33 9.56
CA LEU A 166 0.28 2.26 9.05
C LEU A 166 -1.10 1.71 9.40
N THR A 167 -1.94 2.53 10.00
CA THR A 167 -3.26 2.10 10.48
C THR A 167 -4.34 3.11 10.13
N GLU A 168 -5.60 2.68 10.19
CA GLU A 168 -6.73 3.58 10.02
C GLU A 168 -6.86 4.53 11.22
N GLY A 169 -7.08 5.80 10.95
CA GLY A 169 -7.33 6.83 11.97
C GLY A 169 -8.81 6.88 12.37
N ALA A 170 -9.37 5.76 12.83
CA ALA A 170 -10.80 5.63 13.12
C ALA A 170 -11.26 6.60 14.21
N LYS A 171 -12.15 7.53 13.86
CA LYS A 171 -12.59 8.61 14.75
C LYS A 171 -13.24 8.11 16.05
N HIS A 172 -14.00 7.01 15.99
CA HIS A 172 -14.66 6.44 17.17
C HIS A 172 -13.68 5.84 18.18
N ILE A 173 -12.48 5.43 17.74
CA ILE A 173 -11.40 4.95 18.61
C ILE A 173 -10.58 6.13 19.12
N LEU A 174 -10.27 7.09 18.26
CA LEU A 174 -9.46 8.25 18.61
C LEU A 174 -10.20 9.21 19.55
N GLY A 175 -11.53 9.31 19.43
CA GLY A 175 -12.34 10.29 20.14
C GLY A 175 -11.89 11.72 19.80
N TRP A 176 -11.36 12.43 20.80
CA TRP A 176 -10.83 13.80 20.65
C TRP A 176 -9.37 13.86 20.16
N LYS A 177 -8.68 12.73 20.11
CA LYS A 177 -7.27 12.68 19.71
C LYS A 177 -7.12 12.88 18.20
N SER A 178 -6.01 13.49 17.80
CA SER A 178 -5.71 13.73 16.38
C SER A 178 -5.02 12.55 15.73
N PRO A 179 -5.36 12.18 14.49
CA PRO A 179 -4.61 11.18 13.73
C PRO A 179 -3.21 11.66 13.30
N ASN A 180 -2.91 12.95 13.46
CA ASN A 180 -1.66 13.55 12.97
C ASN A 180 -0.49 13.42 13.96
N TYR A 181 -0.60 12.57 14.98
CA TYR A 181 0.48 12.22 15.88
C TYR A 181 0.96 10.77 15.67
N VAL A 182 2.22 10.55 16.02
CA VAL A 182 2.74 9.17 16.10
C VAL A 182 2.35 8.60 17.45
N TYR A 183 1.69 7.44 17.42
CA TYR A 183 1.28 6.71 18.62
C TYR A 183 2.17 5.51 18.88
N ASN A 184 2.12 4.97 20.07
CA ASN A 184 2.69 3.67 20.41
C ASN A 184 1.55 2.65 20.52
N ALA A 185 1.78 1.43 20.06
CA ALA A 185 0.87 0.32 20.30
C ALA A 185 0.75 0.05 21.81
N ALA A 186 -0.46 -0.14 22.33
CA ALA A 186 -0.67 -0.33 23.76
C ALA A 186 -0.05 -1.65 24.25
N SER A 187 -0.24 -2.75 23.52
CA SER A 187 0.27 -4.09 23.86
C SER A 187 1.76 -4.29 23.54
N ALA A 188 2.34 -3.43 22.66
CA ALA A 188 3.75 -3.51 22.28
C ALA A 188 4.31 -2.08 22.02
N PRO A 189 4.67 -1.31 23.08
CA PRO A 189 5.02 0.11 22.95
C PRO A 189 6.24 0.43 22.08
N LYS A 190 7.03 -0.57 21.70
CA LYS A 190 8.12 -0.44 20.72
C LYS A 190 7.62 -0.21 19.30
N LEU A 191 6.40 -0.67 18.96
CA LEU A 191 5.78 -0.46 17.67
C LEU A 191 5.19 0.94 17.60
N LYS A 192 5.61 1.70 16.61
CA LYS A 192 5.04 3.03 16.30
C LYS A 192 3.85 2.88 15.35
N LEU A 193 2.79 3.62 15.63
CA LEU A 193 1.59 3.66 14.80
C LEU A 193 1.49 5.02 14.13
N LEU A 194 1.42 5.01 12.80
CA LEU A 194 1.12 6.18 11.99
C LEU A 194 -0.31 6.03 11.46
N LEU A 195 -1.16 6.94 11.88
CA LEU A 195 -2.58 6.87 11.56
C LEU A 195 -2.88 7.66 10.29
N ARG A 196 -3.72 7.09 9.45
CA ARG A 196 -4.20 7.75 8.25
C ARG A 196 -5.01 9.00 8.63
N ASN A 197 -4.70 10.13 8.03
CA ASN A 197 -5.61 11.27 8.05
C ASN A 197 -6.73 10.98 7.03
N VAL A 198 -7.85 10.44 7.53
CA VAL A 198 -8.98 9.97 6.71
C VAL A 198 -9.50 11.07 5.80
N LYS A 199 -9.73 12.27 6.35
CA LYS A 199 -10.29 13.38 5.56
C LYS A 199 -9.39 13.75 4.38
N LEU A 200 -8.13 14.05 4.65
CA LEU A 200 -7.18 14.46 3.60
C LEU A 200 -6.91 13.35 2.59
N SER A 201 -6.88 12.09 3.04
CA SER A 201 -6.69 10.95 2.14
C SER A 201 -7.90 10.74 1.22
N ASP A 202 -9.12 10.81 1.77
CA ASP A 202 -10.36 10.63 1.01
C ASP A 202 -10.61 11.78 0.03
N ASP A 203 -10.17 12.99 0.37
CA ASP A 203 -10.28 14.15 -0.51
C ASP A 203 -9.48 13.95 -1.81
N ILE A 204 -8.35 13.22 -1.74
CA ILE A 204 -7.59 12.81 -2.94
C ILE A 204 -8.18 11.55 -3.57
N ALA A 205 -8.40 10.49 -2.77
CA ALA A 205 -8.70 9.17 -3.30
C ALA A 205 -10.09 9.07 -3.92
N PHE A 206 -11.09 9.77 -3.37
CA PHE A 206 -12.49 9.62 -3.76
C PHE A 206 -13.13 10.90 -4.25
N ARG A 207 -12.76 12.07 -3.70
CA ARG A 207 -13.43 13.33 -3.96
C ARG A 207 -12.77 14.19 -5.04
N PHE A 208 -11.52 13.90 -5.37
CA PHE A 208 -10.76 14.67 -6.37
C PHE A 208 -11.50 14.80 -7.71
N SER A 209 -12.14 13.73 -8.19
CA SER A 209 -12.88 13.68 -9.44
C SER A 209 -14.38 13.92 -9.29
N ASP A 210 -14.89 14.02 -8.06
CA ASP A 210 -16.32 14.13 -7.78
C ASP A 210 -16.81 15.56 -8.01
N ARG A 211 -17.46 15.79 -9.17
CA ARG A 211 -18.03 17.08 -9.54
C ARG A 211 -19.23 17.50 -8.67
N GLY A 212 -19.85 16.57 -7.94
CA GLY A 212 -20.93 16.83 -7.00
C GLY A 212 -20.45 17.27 -5.61
N TRP A 213 -19.15 17.13 -5.34
CA TRP A 213 -18.59 17.53 -4.06
C TRP A 213 -18.55 19.06 -3.88
N GLY A 214 -19.03 19.56 -2.75
CA GLY A 214 -19.14 21.00 -2.48
C GLY A 214 -17.81 21.77 -2.53
N GLU A 215 -16.67 21.06 -2.42
CA GLU A 215 -15.33 21.64 -2.50
C GLU A 215 -14.66 21.41 -3.88
N TRP A 216 -15.40 20.88 -4.85
CA TRP A 216 -14.89 20.72 -6.22
C TRP A 216 -14.73 22.06 -6.94
N PRO A 217 -13.69 22.29 -7.74
CA PRO A 217 -12.56 21.42 -7.99
C PRO A 217 -11.52 21.49 -6.87
N LEU A 218 -10.89 20.33 -6.57
CA LEU A 218 -9.76 20.29 -5.65
C LEU A 218 -8.50 20.76 -6.39
N THR A 219 -8.09 22.00 -6.12
CA THR A 219 -6.83 22.54 -6.65
C THR A 219 -5.67 22.29 -5.68
N THR A 220 -4.44 22.33 -6.19
CA THR A 220 -3.23 22.20 -5.36
C THR A 220 -3.19 23.25 -4.26
N GLN A 221 -3.50 24.51 -4.58
CA GLN A 221 -3.52 25.61 -3.60
C GLN A 221 -4.51 25.37 -2.47
N LYS A 222 -5.71 24.88 -2.82
CA LYS A 222 -6.76 24.54 -1.87
C LYS A 222 -6.31 23.40 -0.95
N TYR A 223 -5.79 22.33 -1.53
CA TYR A 223 -5.32 21.18 -0.74
C TYR A 223 -4.15 21.55 0.19
N VAL A 224 -3.17 22.30 -0.31
CA VAL A 224 -2.04 22.78 0.49
C VAL A 224 -2.49 23.68 1.65
N SER A 225 -3.52 24.53 1.45
CA SER A 225 -4.06 25.36 2.54
C SER A 225 -4.67 24.55 3.68
N TRP A 226 -5.11 23.32 3.43
CA TRP A 226 -5.63 22.42 4.47
C TRP A 226 -4.53 21.68 5.26
N LEU A 227 -3.31 21.64 4.71
CA LEU A 227 -2.15 21.01 5.35
C LEU A 227 -1.46 21.94 6.36
N GLY A 228 -1.67 23.24 6.26
CA GLY A 228 -1.08 24.29 7.12
C GLY A 228 -1.81 24.47 8.42
#